data_b0adc53d5873b8d611afba1431061aae
#
_entry.id   b0adc53d5873b8d611afba1431061aae
#
_cell.length_a   1.000
_cell.length_b   1.000
_cell.length_c   1.000
_cell.angle_alpha   90.00
_cell.angle_beta   90.00
_cell.angle_gamma   90.00
#
_symmetry.space_group_name_H-M   'P 1'
#
loop_
_entity.id
_entity.type
_entity.pdbx_description
1 polymer ?
#
loop_
_entity_poly.entity_id
_entity_poly.type
_entity_poly.pdbx_seq_one_letter_code
_entity_poly.pdbx_strand_id
1 'polypeptide(L)'
;MSDTMDKKVNLKDLKKVFWRSFLIECSYNSERMHNLGYIYSLTPVLKKVYKDDREGMSGALQRHVEFYNATPQIEPCIIGIVSALEEQNAQSGNQMGTIVSAVKAGLMGPMSVIGDTLFFTSGFRIIAVSVGAAMCAAGNPLGLLLYFLIFNIPHY
;
A
#
# COMPACT_ATOMS: atom_id res chain seq x y z
N MET A 1 17.19 -25.69 -9.99
CA MET A 1 16.17 -25.09 -10.86
C MET A 1 14.74 -25.11 -10.28
N SER A 2 14.39 -26.00 -9.35
CA SER A 2 13.08 -26.01 -8.68
C SER A 2 12.95 -24.96 -7.56
N ASP A 3 14.03 -24.60 -6.90
CA ASP A 3 14.05 -23.74 -5.72
C ASP A 3 13.75 -22.25 -6.03
N THR A 4 14.10 -21.78 -7.23
CA THR A 4 13.83 -20.41 -7.69
C THR A 4 12.35 -20.18 -8.06
N MET A 5 11.62 -21.22 -8.43
CA MET A 5 10.19 -21.11 -8.76
C MET A 5 9.30 -20.97 -7.51
N ASP A 6 9.71 -21.53 -6.38
CA ASP A 6 8.96 -21.47 -5.11
C ASP A 6 9.05 -20.07 -4.44
N LYS A 7 10.12 -19.32 -4.74
CA LYS A 7 10.34 -17.95 -4.22
C LYS A 7 9.67 -16.84 -5.06
N LYS A 8 9.09 -17.18 -6.22
CA LYS A 8 8.45 -16.20 -7.10
C LYS A 8 7.10 -15.73 -6.56
N VAL A 9 6.92 -14.42 -6.49
CA VAL A 9 5.64 -13.80 -6.07
C VAL A 9 4.53 -14.19 -7.04
N ASN A 10 3.40 -14.63 -6.53
CA ASN A 10 2.24 -15.02 -7.33
C ASN A 10 1.00 -14.21 -6.99
N LEU A 11 -0.06 -14.36 -7.79
CA LEU A 11 -1.31 -13.62 -7.62
C LEU A 11 -1.96 -13.85 -6.24
N LYS A 12 -1.78 -15.03 -5.62
CA LYS A 12 -2.31 -15.31 -4.28
C LYS A 12 -1.62 -14.46 -3.21
N ASP A 13 -0.32 -14.24 -3.37
CA ASP A 13 0.46 -13.40 -2.45
C ASP A 13 0.07 -11.93 -2.62
N LEU A 14 -0.08 -11.45 -3.85
CA LEU A 14 -0.55 -10.09 -4.14
C LEU A 14 -1.98 -9.85 -3.65
N LYS A 15 -2.88 -10.83 -3.74
CA LYS A 15 -4.21 -10.73 -3.14
C LYS A 15 -4.14 -10.59 -1.62
N LYS A 16 -3.24 -11.30 -0.94
CA LYS A 16 -3.03 -11.13 0.50
C LYS A 16 -2.49 -9.74 0.84
N VAL A 17 -1.55 -9.23 0.05
CA VAL A 17 -1.03 -7.86 0.17
C VAL A 17 -2.19 -6.87 0.03
N PHE A 18 -2.98 -6.99 -1.03
CA PHE A 18 -4.14 -6.13 -1.27
C PHE A 18 -5.11 -6.11 -0.08
N TRP A 19 -5.56 -7.25 0.42
CA TRP A 19 -6.46 -7.28 1.58
C TRP A 19 -5.84 -6.72 2.86
N ARG A 20 -4.54 -6.87 3.05
CA ARG A 20 -3.84 -6.31 4.21
C ARG A 20 -3.63 -4.80 4.12
N SER A 21 -3.52 -4.26 2.91
CA SER A 21 -3.33 -2.82 2.73
C SER A 21 -4.54 -1.98 3.20
N PHE A 22 -5.74 -2.56 3.30
CA PHE A 22 -6.89 -1.88 3.93
C PHE A 22 -6.67 -1.54 5.42
N LEU A 23 -5.73 -2.21 6.07
CA LEU A 23 -5.40 -2.00 7.48
C LEU A 23 -4.19 -1.09 7.67
N ILE A 24 -3.71 -0.44 6.61
CA ILE A 24 -2.45 0.31 6.64
C ILE A 24 -2.50 1.48 7.64
N GLU A 25 -3.64 2.14 7.76
CA GLU A 25 -3.84 3.25 8.71
C GLU A 25 -4.06 2.79 10.16
N CYS A 26 -4.39 1.52 10.41
CA CYS A 26 -4.70 1.04 11.75
C CYS A 26 -3.52 1.12 12.73
N SER A 27 -2.31 1.30 12.24
CA SER A 27 -1.07 1.40 13.02
C SER A 27 -0.33 2.73 12.82
N TYR A 28 -1.08 3.78 12.43
CA TYR A 28 -0.52 5.12 12.25
C TYR A 28 0.19 5.60 13.52
N ASN A 29 1.38 6.17 13.35
CA ASN A 29 2.15 6.76 14.43
C ASN A 29 2.81 8.07 13.98
N SER A 30 3.03 8.98 14.94
CA SER A 30 3.54 10.34 14.64
C SER A 30 5.00 10.36 14.16
N GLU A 31 5.78 9.33 14.45
CA GLU A 31 7.21 9.30 14.13
C GLU A 31 7.47 8.81 12.70
N ARG A 32 6.77 7.74 12.28
CA ARG A 32 7.04 7.05 11.01
C ARG A 32 5.80 6.79 10.18
N MET A 33 4.68 7.44 10.51
CA MET A 33 3.41 7.42 9.81
C MET A 33 2.83 6.01 9.60
N HIS A 34 2.74 5.54 8.37
CA HIS A 34 2.12 4.26 7.99
C HIS A 34 3.09 3.06 7.97
N ASN A 35 4.33 3.22 8.44
CA ASN A 35 5.39 2.22 8.28
C ASN A 35 5.02 0.81 8.76
N LEU A 36 4.35 0.67 9.92
CA LEU A 36 3.98 -0.63 10.46
C LEU A 36 2.87 -1.31 9.63
N GLY A 37 1.87 -0.56 9.19
CA GLY A 37 0.83 -1.04 8.28
C GLY A 37 1.41 -1.44 6.92
N TYR A 38 2.37 -0.68 6.42
CA TYR A 38 3.12 -0.98 5.21
C TYR A 38 3.85 -2.32 5.31
N ILE A 39 4.64 -2.53 6.37
CA ILE A 39 5.34 -3.82 6.61
C ILE A 39 4.34 -4.96 6.77
N TYR A 40 3.27 -4.75 7.53
CA TYR A 40 2.22 -5.76 7.69
C TYR A 40 1.64 -6.20 6.35
N SER A 41 1.40 -5.23 5.47
CA SER A 41 0.88 -5.48 4.12
C SER A 41 1.89 -6.21 3.23
N LEU A 42 3.18 -5.84 3.30
CA LEU A 42 4.25 -6.43 2.49
C LEU A 42 4.72 -7.82 3.01
N THR A 43 4.45 -8.14 4.29
CA THR A 43 4.92 -9.37 4.94
C THR A 43 4.66 -10.68 4.17
N PRO A 44 3.52 -10.90 3.48
CA PRO A 44 3.29 -12.13 2.71
C PRO A 44 4.33 -12.33 1.61
N VAL A 45 4.74 -11.23 0.95
CA VAL A 45 5.79 -11.25 -0.08
C VAL A 45 7.14 -11.51 0.54
N LEU A 46 7.52 -10.75 1.58
CA LEU A 46 8.83 -10.91 2.24
C LEU A 46 9.03 -12.33 2.77
N LYS A 47 8.03 -12.91 3.43
CA LYS A 47 8.10 -14.29 3.93
C LYS A 47 8.30 -15.33 2.83
N LYS A 48 7.82 -15.07 1.63
CA LYS A 48 7.99 -15.97 0.51
C LYS A 48 9.35 -15.81 -0.15
N VAL A 49 9.72 -14.57 -0.42
CA VAL A 49 10.94 -14.20 -1.14
C VAL A 49 12.20 -14.57 -0.31
N TYR A 50 12.15 -14.30 1.00
CA TYR A 50 13.24 -14.56 1.95
C TYR A 50 13.02 -15.79 2.84
N LYS A 51 12.27 -16.79 2.37
CA LYS A 51 11.88 -17.98 3.14
C LYS A 51 13.06 -18.66 3.84
N ASP A 52 14.18 -18.79 3.14
CA ASP A 52 15.39 -19.50 3.60
C ASP A 52 16.58 -18.54 3.81
N ASP A 53 16.34 -17.24 3.73
CA ASP A 53 17.35 -16.20 3.89
C ASP A 53 16.97 -15.27 5.06
N ARG A 54 17.48 -15.64 6.25
CA ARG A 54 17.20 -14.90 7.50
C ARG A 54 17.86 -13.53 7.52
N GLU A 55 19.04 -13.40 6.91
CA GLU A 55 19.76 -12.14 6.83
C GLU A 55 19.08 -11.17 5.86
N GLY A 56 18.71 -11.65 4.66
CA GLY A 56 17.94 -10.88 3.69
C GLY A 56 16.58 -10.44 4.26
N MET A 57 15.88 -11.31 5.00
CA MET A 57 14.62 -10.95 5.69
C MET A 57 14.84 -9.85 6.73
N SER A 58 15.92 -9.93 7.53
CA SER A 58 16.24 -8.90 8.53
C SER A 58 16.53 -7.55 7.85
N GLY A 59 17.35 -7.55 6.80
CA GLY A 59 17.64 -6.34 6.02
C GLY A 59 16.38 -5.75 5.36
N ALA A 60 15.48 -6.60 4.83
CA ALA A 60 14.19 -6.15 4.30
C ALA A 60 13.32 -5.49 5.37
N LEU A 61 13.20 -6.09 6.54
CA LEU A 61 12.43 -5.50 7.64
C LEU A 61 13.02 -4.16 8.08
N GLN A 62 14.34 -4.05 8.22
CA GLN A 62 15.01 -2.79 8.62
C GLN A 62 14.68 -1.66 7.65
N ARG A 63 14.82 -1.87 6.31
CA ARG A 63 14.55 -0.83 5.31
C ARG A 63 13.07 -0.47 5.21
N HIS A 64 12.16 -1.36 5.60
CA HIS A 64 10.73 -1.08 5.54
C HIS A 64 10.14 -0.53 6.85
N VAL A 65 10.84 -0.62 7.98
CA VAL A 65 10.50 0.08 9.24
C VAL A 65 10.77 1.59 9.17
N GLU A 66 11.56 2.06 8.20
CA GLU A 66 11.79 3.49 7.95
C GLU A 66 10.48 4.24 7.70
N PHE A 67 10.56 5.57 7.76
CA PHE A 67 9.43 6.45 7.47
C PHE A 67 8.71 6.06 6.17
N TYR A 68 7.40 5.98 6.23
CA TYR A 68 6.55 5.75 5.07
C TYR A 68 5.23 6.47 5.23
N ASN A 69 4.87 7.28 4.24
CA ASN A 69 3.58 7.97 4.18
C ASN A 69 3.16 8.15 2.72
N ALA A 70 1.95 7.71 2.40
CA ALA A 70 1.32 7.95 1.11
C ALA A 70 -0.20 7.97 1.30
N THR A 71 -0.94 8.35 0.26
CA THR A 71 -2.40 8.28 0.28
C THR A 71 -2.85 6.83 0.29
N PRO A 72 -3.66 6.37 1.26
CA PRO A 72 -4.01 4.95 1.43
C PRO A 72 -4.54 4.26 0.17
N GLN A 73 -5.32 4.95 -0.63
CA GLN A 73 -5.87 4.43 -1.88
C GLN A 73 -4.81 4.14 -2.95
N ILE A 74 -3.65 4.78 -2.88
CA ILE A 74 -2.53 4.62 -3.83
C ILE A 74 -1.45 3.66 -3.29
N GLU A 75 -1.39 3.46 -1.99
CA GLU A 75 -0.38 2.62 -1.33
C GLU A 75 -0.28 1.19 -1.89
N PRO A 76 -1.37 0.50 -2.27
CA PRO A 76 -1.26 -0.84 -2.88
C PRO A 76 -0.42 -0.86 -4.15
N CYS A 77 -0.42 0.24 -4.93
CA CYS A 77 0.42 0.38 -6.11
C CYS A 77 1.91 0.43 -5.74
N ILE A 78 2.26 1.25 -4.74
CA ILE A 78 3.65 1.35 -4.24
C ILE A 78 4.12 -0.01 -3.68
N ILE A 79 3.27 -0.67 -2.88
CA ILE A 79 3.58 -1.99 -2.32
C ILE A 79 3.80 -3.02 -3.44
N GLY A 80 3.00 -2.96 -4.51
CA GLY A 80 3.16 -3.83 -5.67
C GLY A 80 4.52 -3.66 -6.35
N ILE A 81 4.93 -2.42 -6.62
CA ILE A 81 6.24 -2.09 -7.21
C ILE A 81 7.38 -2.57 -6.29
N VAL A 82 7.29 -2.26 -5.00
CA VAL A 82 8.31 -2.67 -4.03
C VAL A 82 8.35 -4.20 -3.88
N SER A 83 7.23 -4.89 -3.97
CA SER A 83 7.18 -6.36 -3.96
C SER A 83 8.00 -6.97 -5.10
N ALA A 84 7.90 -6.41 -6.30
CA ALA A 84 8.68 -6.85 -7.45
C ALA A 84 10.18 -6.55 -7.29
N LEU A 85 10.52 -5.40 -6.70
CA LEU A 85 11.90 -5.04 -6.42
C LEU A 85 12.52 -5.93 -5.32
N GLU A 86 11.76 -6.30 -4.29
CA GLU A 86 12.23 -7.24 -3.26
C GLU A 86 12.45 -8.64 -3.82
N GLU A 87 11.61 -9.09 -4.76
CA GLU A 87 11.83 -10.35 -5.46
C GLU A 87 13.15 -10.30 -6.26
N GLN A 88 13.42 -9.22 -6.99
CA GLN A 88 14.66 -9.04 -7.73
C GLN A 88 15.88 -8.92 -6.79
N ASN A 89 15.73 -8.20 -5.66
CA ASN A 89 16.79 -8.06 -4.67
C ASN A 89 17.22 -9.42 -4.11
N ALA A 90 16.28 -10.27 -3.74
CA ALA A 90 16.58 -11.61 -3.26
C ALA A 90 17.26 -12.50 -4.33
N GLN A 91 16.86 -12.35 -5.60
CA GLN A 91 17.49 -13.07 -6.71
C GLN A 91 18.90 -12.58 -7.00
N SER A 92 19.21 -11.30 -6.72
CA SER A 92 20.55 -10.72 -6.89
C SER A 92 21.49 -10.92 -5.70
N GLY A 93 21.10 -11.73 -4.71
CA GLY A 93 21.89 -11.92 -3.50
C GLY A 93 21.91 -10.69 -2.56
N ASN A 94 20.78 -9.99 -2.48
CA ASN A 94 20.56 -8.83 -1.59
C ASN A 94 21.38 -7.58 -1.94
N GLN A 95 21.81 -7.43 -3.18
CA GLN A 95 22.66 -6.30 -3.62
C GLN A 95 21.87 -5.03 -3.93
N MET A 96 20.53 -5.13 -4.08
CA MET A 96 19.66 -4.02 -4.51
C MET A 96 18.93 -3.32 -3.37
N GLY A 97 19.22 -3.61 -2.11
CA GLY A 97 18.49 -3.07 -0.95
C GLY A 97 18.40 -1.54 -0.92
N THR A 98 19.50 -0.84 -1.26
CA THR A 98 19.52 0.63 -1.37
C THR A 98 18.60 1.15 -2.49
N ILE A 99 18.54 0.44 -3.61
CA ILE A 99 17.66 0.79 -4.75
C ILE A 99 16.20 0.63 -4.32
N VAL A 100 15.86 -0.44 -3.62
CA VAL A 100 14.50 -0.66 -3.08
C VAL A 100 14.08 0.49 -2.17
N SER A 101 14.94 0.90 -1.22
CA SER A 101 14.68 2.04 -0.33
C SER A 101 14.53 3.34 -1.11
N ALA A 102 15.40 3.60 -2.08
CA ALA A 102 15.36 4.82 -2.90
C ALA A 102 14.08 4.90 -3.75
N VAL A 103 13.67 3.80 -4.38
CA VAL A 103 12.43 3.76 -5.16
C VAL A 103 11.21 3.93 -4.25
N LYS A 104 11.15 3.25 -3.11
CA LYS A 104 10.08 3.44 -2.11
C LYS A 104 9.97 4.92 -1.72
N ALA A 105 11.08 5.54 -1.33
CA ALA A 105 11.10 6.95 -0.93
C ALA A 105 10.73 7.90 -2.08
N GLY A 106 11.23 7.64 -3.28
CA GLY A 106 10.95 8.46 -4.46
C GLY A 106 9.50 8.40 -4.94
N LEU A 107 8.79 7.31 -4.67
CA LEU A 107 7.38 7.15 -5.04
C LEU A 107 6.43 7.83 -4.05
N MET A 108 6.80 7.95 -2.76
CA MET A 108 5.92 8.48 -1.72
C MET A 108 5.36 9.87 -2.07
N GLY A 109 6.21 10.83 -2.41
CA GLY A 109 5.81 12.20 -2.70
C GLY A 109 4.86 12.31 -3.91
N PRO A 110 5.30 11.94 -5.13
CA PRO A 110 4.46 12.03 -6.32
C PRO A 110 3.14 11.26 -6.21
N MET A 111 3.18 10.05 -5.67
CA MET A 111 1.98 9.23 -5.52
C MET A 111 1.01 9.78 -4.47
N SER A 112 1.51 10.39 -3.38
CA SER A 112 0.65 11.09 -2.43
C SER A 112 -0.05 12.29 -3.07
N VAL A 113 0.66 13.11 -3.85
CA VAL A 113 0.06 14.25 -4.54
C VAL A 113 -1.07 13.80 -5.49
N ILE A 114 -0.82 12.74 -6.26
CA ILE A 114 -1.84 12.17 -7.16
C ILE A 114 -3.03 11.65 -6.33
N GLY A 115 -2.78 10.87 -5.30
CA GLY A 115 -3.81 10.29 -4.44
C GLY A 115 -4.64 11.37 -3.74
N ASP A 116 -4.01 12.34 -3.10
CA ASP A 116 -4.69 13.42 -2.39
C ASP A 116 -5.54 14.27 -3.34
N THR A 117 -5.03 14.54 -4.55
CA THR A 117 -5.79 15.28 -5.55
C THR A 117 -7.02 14.50 -6.00
N LEU A 118 -6.90 13.23 -6.31
CA LEU A 118 -8.01 12.41 -6.80
C LEU A 118 -9.04 12.12 -5.71
N PHE A 119 -8.59 11.75 -4.50
CA PHE A 119 -9.48 11.24 -3.45
C PHE A 119 -9.93 12.33 -2.47
N PHE A 120 -9.05 13.25 -2.08
CA PHE A 120 -9.34 14.20 -1.00
C PHE A 120 -9.61 15.62 -1.47
N THR A 121 -8.86 16.17 -2.42
CA THR A 121 -8.89 17.62 -2.72
C THR A 121 -9.94 17.98 -3.77
N SER A 122 -10.02 17.27 -4.89
CA SER A 122 -10.85 17.70 -6.02
C SER A 122 -11.72 16.62 -6.65
N GLY A 123 -11.53 15.35 -6.28
CA GLY A 123 -12.20 14.24 -6.95
C GLY A 123 -13.39 13.68 -6.16
N PHE A 124 -13.28 12.42 -5.86
CA PHE A 124 -14.38 11.60 -5.32
C PHE A 124 -14.98 12.14 -4.01
N ARG A 125 -14.18 12.77 -3.13
CA ARG A 125 -14.68 13.33 -1.88
C ARG A 125 -15.67 14.46 -2.12
N ILE A 126 -15.38 15.41 -3.01
CA ILE A 126 -16.27 16.54 -3.29
C ILE A 126 -17.58 16.04 -3.87
N ILE A 127 -17.52 15.12 -4.84
CA ILE A 127 -18.72 14.53 -5.46
C ILE A 127 -19.54 13.79 -4.39
N ALA A 128 -18.90 12.94 -3.59
CA ALA A 128 -19.58 12.17 -2.55
C ALA A 128 -20.28 13.08 -1.52
N VAL A 129 -19.56 14.11 -1.02
CA VAL A 129 -20.13 15.07 -0.05
C VAL A 129 -21.27 15.87 -0.66
N SER A 130 -21.12 16.38 -1.89
CA SER A 130 -22.14 17.19 -2.54
C SER A 130 -23.43 16.41 -2.77
N VAL A 131 -23.33 15.19 -3.30
CA VAL A 131 -24.51 14.34 -3.55
C VAL A 131 -25.13 13.87 -2.23
N GLY A 132 -24.31 13.38 -1.30
CA GLY A 132 -24.79 12.88 -0.01
C GLY A 132 -25.46 13.98 0.82
N ALA A 133 -24.84 15.17 0.93
CA ALA A 133 -25.39 16.31 1.67
C ALA A 133 -26.67 16.83 1.06
N ALA A 134 -26.76 16.98 -0.28
CA ALA A 134 -27.97 17.43 -0.97
C ALA A 134 -29.15 16.49 -0.70
N MET A 135 -28.94 15.18 -0.74
CA MET A 135 -29.99 14.20 -0.46
C MET A 135 -30.41 14.21 1.00
N CYS A 136 -29.48 14.30 1.94
CA CYS A 136 -29.78 14.39 3.37
C CYS A 136 -30.55 15.68 3.69
N ALA A 137 -30.19 16.82 3.08
CA ALA A 137 -30.91 18.06 3.22
C ALA A 137 -32.36 18.01 2.68
N ALA A 138 -32.58 17.17 1.68
CA ALA A 138 -33.93 16.86 1.17
C ALA A 138 -34.70 15.83 2.03
N GLY A 139 -34.17 15.44 3.20
CA GLY A 139 -34.80 14.48 4.12
C GLY A 139 -34.63 13.02 3.72
N ASN A 140 -33.76 12.70 2.73
CA ASN A 140 -33.55 11.34 2.29
C ASN A 140 -32.26 10.73 2.90
N PRO A 141 -32.39 9.75 3.85
CA PRO A 141 -31.26 9.16 4.54
C PRO A 141 -30.36 8.31 3.63
N LEU A 142 -30.81 7.93 2.42
CA LEU A 142 -30.00 7.23 1.42
C LEU A 142 -28.78 8.06 0.97
N GLY A 143 -28.78 9.37 1.23
CA GLY A 143 -27.63 10.25 0.99
C GLY A 143 -26.35 9.78 1.70
N LEU A 144 -26.47 9.24 2.91
CA LEU A 144 -25.33 8.67 3.65
C LEU A 144 -24.76 7.43 2.95
N LEU A 145 -25.64 6.55 2.47
CA LEU A 145 -25.22 5.36 1.74
C LEU A 145 -24.53 5.74 0.43
N LEU A 146 -25.08 6.69 -0.31
CA LEU A 146 -24.47 7.16 -1.56
C LEU A 146 -23.13 7.86 -1.32
N TYR A 147 -23.01 8.68 -0.28
CA TYR A 147 -21.73 9.24 0.13
C TYR A 147 -20.69 8.15 0.35
N PHE A 148 -21.02 7.14 1.13
CA PHE A 148 -20.12 6.04 1.44
C PHE A 148 -19.71 5.26 0.18
N LEU A 149 -20.64 4.94 -0.70
CA LEU A 149 -20.38 4.21 -1.93
C LEU A 149 -19.48 5.03 -2.89
N ILE A 150 -19.84 6.28 -3.16
CA ILE A 150 -19.08 7.13 -4.10
C ILE A 150 -17.63 7.34 -3.61
N PHE A 151 -17.45 7.52 -2.30
CA PHE A 151 -16.12 7.73 -1.74
C PHE A 151 -15.26 6.46 -1.74
N ASN A 152 -15.86 5.29 -1.53
CA ASN A 152 -15.11 4.04 -1.36
C ASN A 152 -14.98 3.21 -2.64
N ILE A 153 -15.91 3.30 -3.61
CA ILE A 153 -15.84 2.53 -4.87
C ILE A 153 -14.48 2.63 -5.56
N PRO A 154 -13.85 3.81 -5.68
CA PRO A 154 -12.55 3.93 -6.33
C PRO A 154 -11.39 3.27 -5.57
N HIS A 155 -11.62 2.85 -4.33
CA HIS A 155 -10.63 2.16 -3.51
C HIS A 155 -10.57 0.64 -3.79
N TYR A 156 -11.63 0.08 -4.37
CA TYR A 156 -11.75 -1.35 -4.72
C TYR A 156 -11.53 -1.62 -6.20
#